data_3bf5e5619bf8bcdca0dfda4212ad7a45
#
_entry.id   3bf5e5619bf8bcdca0dfda4212ad7a45
#
_cell.length_a   1.000
_cell.length_b   1.000
_cell.length_c   1.000
_cell.angle_alpha   90.00
_cell.angle_beta   90.00
_cell.angle_gamma   90.00
#
_symmetry.space_group_name_H-M   'P 1'
#
loop_
_entity.id
_entity.type
_entity.pdbx_description
1 polymer ?
#
loop_
_entity_poly.entity_id
_entity_poly.type
_entity_poly.pdbx_seq_one_letter_code
_entity_poly.pdbx_strand_id
1 'polypeptide(L)'
;MDDLCARFLLNIPDSERLDMIRLMFQIELAHWFYIDFYRVEDKNLPEMRLPQFAARIFHAYPFLIHGDETSVSVLISNWKEYKKEVPTFGAIIMDKKMTHCILVQGNSERASWGFPKGKVNIDESPEKCAAREVLEEVGYDVSPLMDKKNFIEVDLAGQINRLYLCPGCPLKTEFVTQTRNEISNIKWFPIDALPLFAPPFVSAIAT
;
A
#
# COMPACT_ATOMS: atom_id res chain seq x y z
N MET A 1 4.98 -2.82 24.48
CA MET A 1 5.82 -3.36 23.39
C MET A 1 5.67 -4.88 23.28
N ASP A 2 5.64 -5.59 24.38
CA ASP A 2 5.62 -7.07 24.40
C ASP A 2 4.44 -7.67 23.63
N ASP A 3 3.23 -7.10 23.78
CA ASP A 3 2.06 -7.55 23.03
C ASP A 3 2.22 -7.36 21.52
N LEU A 4 2.78 -6.22 21.08
CA LEU A 4 3.05 -5.98 19.65
C LEU A 4 4.10 -6.95 19.10
N CYS A 5 5.18 -7.17 19.86
CA CYS A 5 6.21 -8.12 19.45
C CYS A 5 5.67 -9.54 19.39
N ALA A 6 4.86 -9.96 20.37
CA ALA A 6 4.23 -11.28 20.34
C ALA A 6 3.33 -11.46 19.11
N ARG A 7 2.54 -10.45 18.76
CA ARG A 7 1.59 -10.52 17.64
C ARG A 7 2.28 -10.51 16.27
N PHE A 8 3.26 -9.64 16.08
CA PHE A 8 3.78 -9.33 14.74
C PHE A 8 5.18 -9.89 14.47
N LEU A 9 5.96 -10.25 15.49
CA LEU A 9 7.39 -10.56 15.32
C LEU A 9 7.79 -11.93 15.84
N LEU A 10 7.17 -12.42 16.92
CA LEU A 10 7.60 -13.67 17.55
C LEU A 10 6.86 -14.90 17.03
N ASN A 11 5.59 -14.72 16.63
CA ASN A 11 4.73 -15.82 16.18
C ASN A 11 4.64 -15.92 14.65
N ILE A 12 5.61 -15.33 13.94
CA ILE A 12 5.75 -15.47 12.49
C ILE A 12 6.69 -16.64 12.13
N PRO A 13 6.56 -17.24 10.94
CA PRO A 13 7.47 -18.30 10.48
C PRO A 13 8.93 -17.85 10.50
N ASP A 14 9.85 -18.78 10.75
CA ASP A 14 11.29 -18.50 10.76
C ASP A 14 11.78 -17.92 9.42
N SER A 15 11.21 -18.35 8.30
CA SER A 15 11.51 -17.79 6.98
C SER A 15 11.22 -16.29 6.86
N GLU A 16 10.24 -15.79 7.61
CA GLU A 16 9.92 -14.36 7.68
C GLU A 16 10.80 -13.63 8.72
N ARG A 17 11.03 -14.29 9.86
CA ARG A 17 11.77 -13.69 10.99
C ARG A 17 13.26 -13.56 10.71
N LEU A 18 13.85 -14.53 10.00
CA LEU A 18 15.29 -14.55 9.69
C LEU A 18 15.67 -13.67 8.48
N ASP A 19 14.72 -13.29 7.66
CA ASP A 19 14.92 -12.34 6.59
C ASP A 19 14.67 -10.90 7.11
N MET A 20 15.71 -10.10 7.19
CA MET A 20 15.64 -8.76 7.77
C MET A 20 14.72 -7.81 6.99
N ILE A 21 14.60 -7.98 5.68
CA ILE A 21 13.66 -7.20 4.85
C ILE A 21 12.21 -7.57 5.20
N ARG A 22 11.91 -8.86 5.30
CA ARG A 22 10.58 -9.36 5.70
C ARG A 22 10.24 -8.97 7.12
N LEU A 23 11.20 -9.08 8.04
CA LEU A 23 11.02 -8.62 9.41
C LEU A 23 10.69 -7.12 9.49
N MET A 24 11.30 -6.30 8.63
CA MET A 24 11.00 -4.86 8.57
C MET A 24 9.57 -4.57 8.09
N PHE A 25 8.99 -5.39 7.20
CA PHE A 25 7.56 -5.28 6.87
C PHE A 25 6.67 -5.60 8.08
N GLN A 26 7.01 -6.62 8.87
CA GLN A 26 6.26 -6.94 10.10
C GLN A 26 6.38 -5.83 11.15
N ILE A 27 7.56 -5.20 11.26
CA ILE A 27 7.76 -4.03 12.13
C ILE A 27 6.93 -2.82 11.64
N GLU A 28 6.79 -2.63 10.34
CA GLU A 28 5.91 -1.59 9.79
C GLU A 28 4.43 -1.86 10.14
N LEU A 29 3.96 -3.10 10.00
CA LEU A 29 2.59 -3.48 10.40
C LEU A 29 2.36 -3.26 11.91
N ALA A 30 3.32 -3.64 12.74
CA ALA A 30 3.28 -3.40 14.18
C ALA A 30 3.24 -1.90 14.52
N HIS A 31 3.98 -1.08 13.75
CA HIS A 31 3.98 0.38 13.91
C HIS A 31 2.63 1.00 13.54
N TRP A 32 2.01 0.57 12.46
CA TRP A 32 0.67 1.03 12.09
C TRP A 32 -0.37 0.63 13.13
N PHE A 33 -0.30 -0.61 13.61
CA PHE A 33 -1.17 -1.07 14.69
C PHE A 33 -0.98 -0.24 15.98
N TYR A 34 0.27 0.12 16.30
CA TYR A 34 0.58 1.01 17.42
C TYR A 34 -0.07 2.39 17.28
N ILE A 35 0.00 2.99 16.08
CA ILE A 35 -0.60 4.30 15.82
C ILE A 35 -2.13 4.23 15.87
N ASP A 36 -2.72 3.24 15.19
CA ASP A 36 -4.14 3.18 14.92
C ASP A 36 -4.98 2.67 16.12
N PHE A 37 -4.35 1.93 17.02
CA PHE A 37 -5.05 1.34 18.15
C PHE A 37 -4.48 1.83 19.49
N TYR A 38 -3.20 1.58 19.78
CA TYR A 38 -2.65 1.90 21.10
C TYR A 38 -2.63 3.39 21.37
N ARG A 39 -2.20 4.22 20.42
CA ARG A 39 -2.19 5.67 20.61
C ARG A 39 -3.57 6.32 20.57
N VAL A 40 -4.53 5.67 19.93
CA VAL A 40 -5.94 6.12 19.98
C VAL A 40 -6.54 5.90 21.37
N GLU A 41 -6.22 4.76 22.01
CA GLU A 41 -6.68 4.42 23.35
C GLU A 41 -5.93 5.20 24.44
N ASP A 42 -4.62 5.36 24.31
CA ASP A 42 -3.78 6.10 25.27
C ASP A 42 -2.91 7.15 24.56
N LYS A 43 -3.34 8.40 24.63
CA LYS A 43 -2.64 9.55 24.05
C LYS A 43 -1.32 9.92 24.76
N ASN A 44 -1.04 9.34 25.94
CA ASN A 44 0.24 9.54 26.63
C ASN A 44 1.35 8.69 25.99
N LEU A 45 1.03 7.71 25.19
CA LEU A 45 2.02 6.94 24.46
C LEU A 45 2.76 7.83 23.45
N PRO A 46 4.10 7.73 23.40
CA PRO A 46 4.91 8.62 22.57
C PRO A 46 4.59 8.47 21.08
N GLU A 47 4.55 9.58 20.38
CA GLU A 47 4.53 9.57 18.94
C GLU A 47 5.90 9.16 18.40
N MET A 48 5.95 8.12 17.60
CA MET A 48 7.19 7.61 17.03
C MET A 48 7.04 7.43 15.53
N ARG A 49 8.01 7.92 14.77
CA ARG A 49 8.14 7.54 13.35
C ARG A 49 8.72 6.12 13.25
N LEU A 50 8.50 5.45 12.13
CA LEU A 50 8.95 4.08 11.92
C LEU A 50 10.44 3.83 12.30
N PRO A 51 11.42 4.71 11.97
CA PRO A 51 12.79 4.49 12.39
C PRO A 51 12.99 4.46 13.92
N GLN A 52 12.29 5.32 14.64
CA GLN A 52 12.36 5.37 16.11
C GLN A 52 11.66 4.15 16.73
N PHE A 53 10.53 3.73 16.14
CA PHE A 53 9.81 2.55 16.57
C PHE A 53 10.63 1.27 16.33
N ALA A 54 11.22 1.10 15.14
CA ALA A 54 12.11 -0.02 14.82
C ALA A 54 13.33 -0.06 15.75
N ALA A 55 14.00 1.07 15.98
CA ALA A 55 15.12 1.14 16.90
C ALA A 55 14.73 0.70 18.33
N ARG A 56 13.54 1.06 18.79
CA ARG A 56 13.03 0.67 20.10
C ARG A 56 12.72 -0.83 20.17
N ILE A 57 12.18 -1.42 19.09
CA ILE A 57 11.98 -2.86 18.97
C ILE A 57 13.31 -3.60 19.07
N PHE A 58 14.28 -3.25 18.23
CA PHE A 58 15.58 -3.91 18.20
C PHE A 58 16.39 -3.72 19.49
N HIS A 59 16.23 -2.59 20.17
CA HIS A 59 16.82 -2.38 21.49
C HIS A 59 16.22 -3.30 22.56
N ALA A 60 14.88 -3.46 22.54
CA ALA A 60 14.19 -4.32 23.50
C ALA A 60 14.38 -5.82 23.18
N TYR A 61 14.55 -6.19 21.90
CA TYR A 61 14.66 -7.56 21.41
C TYR A 61 15.87 -7.72 20.48
N PRO A 62 17.12 -7.67 21.02
CA PRO A 62 18.34 -7.71 20.20
C PRO A 62 18.48 -9.00 19.39
N PHE A 63 17.89 -10.09 19.82
CA PHE A 63 17.91 -11.39 19.13
C PHE A 63 17.14 -11.40 17.80
N LEU A 64 16.37 -10.34 17.49
CA LEU A 64 15.72 -10.19 16.20
C LEU A 64 16.69 -9.71 15.10
N ILE A 65 17.85 -9.17 15.47
CA ILE A 65 18.87 -8.80 14.50
C ILE A 65 19.69 -10.04 14.16
N HIS A 66 19.70 -10.41 12.90
CA HIS A 66 20.47 -11.53 12.38
C HIS A 66 21.49 -11.05 11.35
N GLY A 67 22.66 -11.70 11.30
CA GLY A 67 23.74 -11.37 10.37
C GLY A 67 24.65 -10.22 10.85
N ASP A 68 25.46 -9.68 9.93
CA ASP A 68 26.47 -8.65 10.20
C ASP A 68 25.89 -7.23 10.27
N GLU A 69 24.60 -7.08 10.03
CA GLU A 69 23.93 -5.77 10.05
C GLU A 69 23.63 -5.31 11.48
N THR A 70 24.57 -4.56 12.03
CA THR A 70 24.43 -4.01 13.40
C THR A 70 23.69 -2.67 13.45
N SER A 71 23.43 -2.02 12.31
CA SER A 71 22.84 -0.69 12.24
C SER A 71 21.39 -0.72 11.77
N VAL A 72 20.45 -0.33 12.64
CA VAL A 72 19.02 -0.16 12.31
C VAL A 72 18.81 0.82 11.14
N SER A 73 19.67 1.82 10.99
CA SER A 73 19.57 2.78 9.88
C SER A 73 19.86 2.13 8.52
N VAL A 74 20.81 1.20 8.46
CA VAL A 74 21.14 0.44 7.24
C VAL A 74 19.98 -0.50 6.90
N LEU A 75 19.45 -1.23 7.89
CA LEU A 75 18.28 -2.09 7.68
C LEU A 75 17.08 -1.32 7.10
N ILE A 76 16.79 -0.15 7.65
CA ILE A 76 15.71 0.71 7.15
C ILE A 76 16.00 1.20 5.73
N SER A 77 17.25 1.52 5.42
CA SER A 77 17.62 1.95 4.06
C SER A 77 17.42 0.84 3.05
N ASN A 78 17.95 -0.36 3.34
CA ASN A 78 17.82 -1.54 2.48
C ASN A 78 16.35 -1.94 2.28
N TRP A 79 15.56 -1.93 3.36
CA TRP A 79 14.14 -2.18 3.28
C TRP A 79 13.39 -1.13 2.43
N LYS A 80 13.73 0.15 2.54
CA LYS A 80 13.12 1.21 1.72
C LYS A 80 13.45 1.04 0.24
N GLU A 81 14.69 0.68 -0.10
CA GLU A 81 15.07 0.40 -1.49
C GLU A 81 14.29 -0.79 -2.03
N TYR A 82 14.27 -1.93 -1.30
CA TYR A 82 13.46 -3.08 -1.67
C TYR A 82 11.97 -2.70 -1.85
N LYS A 83 11.42 -1.92 -0.90
CA LYS A 83 10.01 -1.50 -0.95
C LYS A 83 9.70 -0.65 -2.19
N LYS A 84 10.65 0.08 -2.75
CA LYS A 84 10.46 0.85 -3.99
C LYS A 84 10.29 -0.07 -5.21
N GLU A 85 10.94 -1.21 -5.22
CA GLU A 85 10.89 -2.17 -6.35
C GLU A 85 9.68 -3.07 -6.32
N VAL A 86 9.01 -3.21 -5.16
CA VAL A 86 7.79 -4.05 -5.03
C VAL A 86 6.71 -3.53 -5.98
N PRO A 87 6.21 -4.39 -6.91
CA PRO A 87 5.15 -4.01 -7.84
C PRO A 87 3.89 -3.50 -7.14
N THR A 88 3.18 -2.58 -7.79
CA THR A 88 1.88 -2.09 -7.34
C THR A 88 0.81 -2.43 -8.37
N PHE A 89 -0.34 -2.89 -7.86
CA PHE A 89 -1.49 -3.24 -8.67
C PHE A 89 -2.74 -2.56 -8.13
N GLY A 90 -3.61 -2.13 -9.05
CA GLY A 90 -4.84 -1.45 -8.71
C GLY A 90 -5.80 -1.41 -9.87
N ALA A 91 -6.80 -0.52 -9.81
CA ALA A 91 -7.78 -0.41 -10.87
C ALA A 91 -8.16 1.04 -11.20
N ILE A 92 -8.51 1.25 -12.45
CA ILE A 92 -9.21 2.42 -12.97
C ILE A 92 -10.69 2.06 -13.01
N ILE A 93 -11.41 2.38 -11.93
CA ILE A 93 -12.85 2.16 -11.84
C ILE A 93 -13.54 3.23 -12.64
N MET A 94 -14.33 2.85 -13.65
CA MET A 94 -15.00 3.79 -14.55
C MET A 94 -16.50 3.56 -14.57
N ASP A 95 -17.25 4.61 -14.85
CA ASP A 95 -18.67 4.50 -15.15
C ASP A 95 -18.92 3.70 -16.46
N LYS A 96 -20.17 3.30 -16.71
CA LYS A 96 -20.53 2.49 -17.89
C LYS A 96 -20.22 3.20 -19.21
N LYS A 97 -20.23 4.52 -19.23
CA LYS A 97 -19.92 5.31 -20.43
C LYS A 97 -18.44 5.66 -20.57
N MET A 98 -17.63 5.27 -19.58
CA MET A 98 -16.20 5.61 -19.48
C MET A 98 -15.95 7.13 -19.57
N THR A 99 -16.82 7.93 -18.95
CA THR A 99 -16.70 9.39 -18.89
C THR A 99 -16.10 9.86 -17.58
N HIS A 100 -16.23 9.04 -16.52
CA HIS A 100 -15.73 9.34 -15.18
C HIS A 100 -14.95 8.16 -14.62
N CYS A 101 -13.96 8.45 -13.78
CA CYS A 101 -13.20 7.47 -13.02
C CYS A 101 -13.11 7.84 -11.53
N ILE A 102 -12.87 6.86 -10.68
CA ILE A 102 -12.63 7.05 -9.25
C ILE A 102 -11.16 7.36 -9.03
N LEU A 103 -10.92 8.42 -8.24
CA LEU A 103 -9.63 8.68 -7.62
C LEU A 103 -9.76 8.72 -6.10
N VAL A 104 -8.67 8.39 -5.43
CA VAL A 104 -8.50 8.44 -3.99
C VAL A 104 -7.43 9.46 -3.63
N GLN A 105 -7.54 10.02 -2.42
CA GLN A 105 -6.54 10.93 -1.87
C GLN A 105 -6.12 10.40 -0.50
N GLY A 106 -4.82 10.24 -0.30
CA GLY A 106 -4.26 9.82 0.98
C GLY A 106 -4.49 10.84 2.09
N ASN A 107 -4.30 10.43 3.34
CA ASN A 107 -4.61 11.22 4.53
C ASN A 107 -3.55 12.30 4.87
N SER A 108 -2.52 12.49 4.06
CA SER A 108 -1.58 13.59 4.28
C SER A 108 -2.09 14.88 3.65
N GLU A 109 -1.86 16.04 4.29
CA GLU A 109 -2.25 17.36 3.76
C GLU A 109 -1.72 17.66 2.34
N ARG A 110 -0.66 16.98 1.93
CA ARG A 110 -0.02 17.13 0.61
C ARG A 110 -0.28 15.95 -0.33
N ALA A 111 -1.17 15.02 0.04
CA ALA A 111 -1.46 13.87 -0.79
C ALA A 111 -2.12 14.29 -2.11
N SER A 112 -1.55 13.85 -3.22
CA SER A 112 -2.17 13.99 -4.54
C SER A 112 -3.29 12.96 -4.71
N TRP A 113 -4.19 13.26 -5.64
CA TRP A 113 -5.17 12.29 -6.12
C TRP A 113 -4.49 11.23 -6.97
N GLY A 114 -4.90 9.98 -6.81
CA GLY A 114 -4.39 8.84 -7.58
C GLY A 114 -5.43 7.76 -7.75
N PHE A 115 -5.15 6.78 -8.59
CA PHE A 115 -5.98 5.59 -8.70
C PHE A 115 -5.78 4.69 -7.48
N PRO A 116 -6.82 3.99 -7.00
CA PRO A 116 -6.70 3.03 -5.91
C PRO A 116 -5.77 1.88 -6.32
N LYS A 117 -4.71 1.67 -5.57
CA LYS A 117 -3.65 0.67 -5.82
C LYS A 117 -2.73 0.51 -4.62
N GLY A 118 -2.15 -0.66 -4.51
CA GLY A 118 -1.12 -0.88 -3.50
C GLY A 118 -0.14 -1.99 -3.89
N LYS A 119 0.70 -2.35 -2.95
CA LYS A 119 1.79 -3.30 -3.15
C LYS A 119 1.30 -4.74 -3.11
N VAL A 120 1.90 -5.56 -3.98
CA VAL A 120 1.63 -6.98 -3.99
C VAL A 120 2.17 -7.65 -2.74
N ASN A 121 1.40 -8.57 -2.17
CA ASN A 121 1.85 -9.46 -1.11
C ASN A 121 2.59 -10.67 -1.71
N ILE A 122 3.30 -11.40 -0.84
CA ILE A 122 3.99 -12.65 -1.23
C ILE A 122 2.93 -13.64 -1.76
N ASP A 123 3.26 -14.29 -2.87
CA ASP A 123 2.40 -15.31 -3.53
C ASP A 123 1.01 -14.80 -3.95
N GLU A 124 0.82 -13.49 -4.02
CA GLU A 124 -0.40 -12.85 -4.48
C GLU A 124 -0.34 -12.58 -6.00
N SER A 125 -1.36 -12.97 -6.74
CA SER A 125 -1.41 -12.62 -8.17
C SER A 125 -1.76 -11.14 -8.36
N PRO A 126 -1.33 -10.51 -9.47
CA PRO A 126 -1.62 -9.10 -9.76
C PRO A 126 -3.11 -8.73 -9.65
N GLU A 127 -3.99 -9.61 -10.14
CA GLU A 127 -5.44 -9.38 -10.11
C GLU A 127 -6.01 -9.43 -8.69
N LYS A 128 -5.52 -10.37 -7.87
CA LYS A 128 -5.93 -10.48 -6.48
C LYS A 128 -5.48 -9.27 -5.67
N CYS A 129 -4.23 -8.85 -5.90
CA CYS A 129 -3.70 -7.64 -5.30
C CYS A 129 -4.56 -6.42 -5.66
N ALA A 130 -4.83 -6.19 -6.95
CA ALA A 130 -5.65 -5.07 -7.40
C ALA A 130 -7.05 -5.09 -6.79
N ALA A 131 -7.70 -6.26 -6.73
CA ALA A 131 -9.02 -6.39 -6.12
C ALA A 131 -9.01 -6.11 -4.62
N ARG A 132 -8.01 -6.63 -3.90
CA ARG A 132 -7.83 -6.40 -2.46
C ARG A 132 -7.60 -4.91 -2.16
N GLU A 133 -6.65 -4.28 -2.83
CA GLU A 133 -6.32 -2.86 -2.62
C GLU A 133 -7.52 -1.95 -2.93
N VAL A 134 -8.25 -2.23 -4.01
CA VAL A 134 -9.48 -1.48 -4.31
C VAL A 134 -10.53 -1.69 -3.23
N LEU A 135 -10.71 -2.91 -2.72
CA LEU A 135 -11.66 -3.17 -1.65
C LEU A 135 -11.26 -2.45 -0.35
N GLU A 136 -9.98 -2.44 -0.02
CA GLU A 136 -9.43 -1.77 1.16
C GLU A 136 -9.56 -0.25 1.06
N GLU A 137 -9.15 0.35 -0.06
CA GLU A 137 -9.09 1.81 -0.22
C GLU A 137 -10.46 2.45 -0.52
N VAL A 138 -11.35 1.78 -1.26
CA VAL A 138 -12.65 2.35 -1.68
C VAL A 138 -13.88 1.56 -1.24
N GLY A 139 -13.71 0.38 -0.63
CA GLY A 139 -14.80 -0.46 -0.13
C GLY A 139 -15.65 -1.09 -1.25
N TYR A 140 -15.11 -1.24 -2.46
CA TYR A 140 -15.82 -1.76 -3.62
C TYR A 140 -15.14 -3.00 -4.18
N ASP A 141 -15.91 -4.11 -4.31
CA ASP A 141 -15.41 -5.30 -4.99
C ASP A 141 -15.41 -5.08 -6.51
N VAL A 142 -14.22 -4.85 -7.06
CA VAL A 142 -14.02 -4.60 -8.48
C VAL A 142 -13.90 -5.88 -9.30
N SER A 143 -13.77 -7.04 -8.67
CA SER A 143 -13.53 -8.33 -9.33
C SER A 143 -14.53 -8.65 -10.45
N PRO A 144 -15.86 -8.36 -10.31
CA PRO A 144 -16.82 -8.65 -11.39
C PRO A 144 -16.64 -7.78 -12.64
N LEU A 145 -15.95 -6.63 -12.52
CA LEU A 145 -15.69 -5.69 -13.62
C LEU A 145 -14.31 -5.86 -14.24
N MET A 146 -13.45 -6.64 -13.61
CA MET A 146 -12.04 -6.77 -13.97
C MET A 146 -11.86 -7.82 -15.06
N ASP A 147 -11.33 -7.40 -16.22
CA ASP A 147 -10.76 -8.32 -17.22
C ASP A 147 -9.24 -8.32 -17.07
N LYS A 148 -8.67 -9.52 -16.85
CA LYS A 148 -7.23 -9.71 -16.66
C LYS A 148 -6.36 -9.26 -17.84
N LYS A 149 -6.95 -9.12 -19.02
CA LYS A 149 -6.26 -8.68 -20.24
C LYS A 149 -6.34 -7.18 -20.48
N ASN A 150 -7.23 -6.48 -19.77
CA ASN A 150 -7.46 -5.05 -19.94
C ASN A 150 -6.78 -4.25 -18.82
N PHE A 151 -5.54 -3.83 -19.05
CA PHE A 151 -4.77 -3.06 -18.09
C PHE A 151 -3.83 -2.07 -18.78
N ILE A 152 -3.41 -1.09 -18.02
CA ILE A 152 -2.29 -0.20 -18.33
C ILE A 152 -1.15 -0.57 -17.39
N GLU A 153 0.05 -0.78 -17.94
CA GLU A 153 1.24 -1.06 -17.15
C GLU A 153 2.34 -0.05 -17.47
N VAL A 154 2.98 0.44 -16.43
CA VAL A 154 4.09 1.39 -16.55
C VAL A 154 5.19 0.96 -15.59
N ASP A 155 6.43 0.93 -16.09
CA ASP A 155 7.61 0.82 -15.25
C ASP A 155 8.05 2.23 -14.81
N LEU A 156 7.98 2.49 -13.51
CA LEU A 156 8.43 3.74 -12.90
C LEU A 156 9.74 3.50 -12.15
N ALA A 157 10.85 3.66 -12.85
CA ALA A 157 12.21 3.51 -12.29
C ALA A 157 12.44 2.16 -11.59
N GLY A 158 12.03 1.05 -12.23
CA GLY A 158 12.18 -0.31 -11.73
C GLY A 158 10.95 -0.83 -10.94
N GLN A 159 9.96 0.03 -10.68
CA GLN A 159 8.72 -0.40 -10.07
C GLN A 159 7.63 -0.59 -11.12
N ILE A 160 7.14 -1.81 -11.26
CA ILE A 160 5.98 -2.10 -12.11
C ILE A 160 4.72 -1.56 -11.42
N ASN A 161 3.97 -0.74 -12.16
CA ASN A 161 2.65 -0.25 -11.77
C ASN A 161 1.64 -0.72 -12.81
N ARG A 162 0.66 -1.54 -12.41
CA ARG A 162 -0.41 -2.01 -13.29
C ARG A 162 -1.77 -1.61 -12.75
N LEU A 163 -2.59 -1.03 -13.62
CA LEU A 163 -3.96 -0.64 -13.32
C LEU A 163 -4.92 -1.34 -14.29
N TYR A 164 -5.81 -2.16 -13.76
CA TYR A 164 -6.85 -2.83 -14.54
C TYR A 164 -7.96 -1.86 -14.90
N LEU A 165 -8.41 -1.89 -16.15
CA LEU A 165 -9.54 -1.08 -16.62
C LEU A 165 -10.84 -1.77 -16.22
N CYS A 166 -11.64 -1.13 -15.37
CA CYS A 166 -12.85 -1.69 -14.80
C CYS A 166 -14.07 -0.80 -15.09
N PRO A 167 -14.60 -0.82 -16.33
CA PRO A 167 -15.79 -0.06 -16.70
C PRO A 167 -17.06 -0.71 -16.17
N GLY A 168 -18.11 0.09 -15.94
CA GLY A 168 -19.44 -0.41 -15.59
C GLY A 168 -19.89 -0.12 -14.16
N CYS A 169 -19.07 0.54 -13.36
CA CYS A 169 -19.47 0.96 -12.02
C CYS A 169 -20.55 2.05 -12.09
N PRO A 170 -21.70 1.90 -11.37
CA PRO A 170 -22.72 2.92 -11.35
C PRO A 170 -22.25 4.22 -10.68
N LEU A 171 -22.51 5.39 -11.29
CA LEU A 171 -22.12 6.71 -10.73
C LEU A 171 -22.75 6.99 -9.35
N LYS A 172 -23.84 6.31 -8.99
CA LYS A 172 -24.50 6.42 -7.69
C LYS A 172 -23.90 5.53 -6.60
N THR A 173 -22.85 4.75 -6.95
CA THR A 173 -22.16 3.89 -5.98
C THR A 173 -21.55 4.73 -4.88
N GLU A 174 -21.84 4.39 -3.64
CA GLU A 174 -21.22 4.96 -2.45
C GLU A 174 -19.94 4.19 -2.14
N PHE A 175 -18.86 4.92 -1.92
CA PHE A 175 -17.55 4.37 -1.58
C PHE A 175 -17.20 4.71 -0.15
N VAL A 176 -16.74 3.72 0.60
CA VAL A 176 -16.31 3.87 1.99
C VAL A 176 -15.02 3.09 2.19
N THR A 177 -13.94 3.80 2.48
CA THR A 177 -12.65 3.15 2.77
C THR A 177 -12.76 2.18 3.96
N GLN A 178 -12.10 1.04 3.87
CA GLN A 178 -11.97 0.07 4.96
C GLN A 178 -10.65 0.26 5.72
N THR A 179 -9.74 1.08 5.19
CA THR A 179 -8.47 1.38 5.85
C THR A 179 -8.62 2.56 6.82
N ARG A 180 -7.88 2.51 7.93
CA ARG A 180 -7.81 3.62 8.87
C ARG A 180 -6.66 4.55 8.47
N ASN A 181 -6.90 5.86 8.52
CA ASN A 181 -5.88 6.90 8.35
C ASN A 181 -5.07 6.83 7.04
N GLU A 182 -5.50 6.07 6.04
CA GLU A 182 -4.82 5.94 4.76
C GLU A 182 -5.48 6.79 3.68
N ILE A 183 -6.79 6.63 3.49
CA ILE A 183 -7.57 7.36 2.50
C ILE A 183 -8.47 8.39 3.20
N SER A 184 -8.35 9.65 2.80
CA SER A 184 -9.18 10.75 3.32
C SER A 184 -10.34 11.09 2.42
N ASN A 185 -10.18 10.93 1.10
CA ASN A 185 -11.21 11.30 0.13
C ASN A 185 -11.28 10.29 -1.02
N ILE A 186 -12.50 10.05 -1.48
CA ILE A 186 -12.82 9.23 -2.66
C ILE A 186 -13.80 10.03 -3.51
N LYS A 187 -13.50 10.25 -4.80
CA LYS A 187 -14.36 11.04 -5.68
C LYS A 187 -14.36 10.54 -7.12
N TRP A 188 -15.49 10.75 -7.80
CA TRP A 188 -15.59 10.69 -9.24
C TRP A 188 -14.95 11.90 -9.89
N PHE A 189 -14.11 11.67 -10.89
CA PHE A 189 -13.50 12.70 -11.73
C PHE A 189 -13.87 12.47 -13.19
N PRO A 190 -14.23 13.52 -13.96
CA PRO A 190 -14.33 13.40 -15.40
C PRO A 190 -12.96 13.01 -16.00
N ILE A 191 -12.95 12.03 -16.89
CA ILE A 191 -11.69 11.55 -17.49
C ILE A 191 -11.02 12.62 -18.33
N ASP A 192 -11.80 13.44 -19.02
CA ASP A 192 -11.31 14.56 -19.83
C ASP A 192 -10.73 15.72 -19.01
N ALA A 193 -11.06 15.78 -17.72
CA ALA A 193 -10.49 16.76 -16.78
C ALA A 193 -9.21 16.28 -16.10
N LEU A 194 -8.79 15.04 -16.34
CA LEU A 194 -7.52 14.56 -15.82
C LEU A 194 -6.36 15.31 -16.46
N PRO A 195 -5.32 15.69 -15.70
CA PRO A 195 -4.19 16.39 -16.26
C PRO A 195 -3.51 15.55 -17.33
N LEU A 196 -3.42 16.11 -18.54
CA LEU A 196 -2.67 15.54 -19.67
C LEU A 196 -1.14 15.67 -19.46
N PHE A 197 -0.69 15.62 -18.24
CA PHE A 197 0.74 15.51 -17.98
C PHE A 197 1.17 14.09 -18.35
N ALA A 198 1.77 13.98 -19.54
CA ALA A 198 2.74 12.94 -19.76
C ALA A 198 4.00 13.33 -18.98
N PRO A 199 4.28 12.73 -17.81
CA PRO A 199 5.65 12.60 -17.42
C PRO A 199 6.33 11.78 -18.54
N PRO A 200 7.66 11.88 -18.75
CA PRO A 200 8.35 11.24 -19.87
C PRO A 200 8.31 9.70 -19.89
N PHE A 201 7.31 9.08 -19.29
CA PHE A 201 7.24 7.64 -18.98
C PHE A 201 5.96 6.92 -19.41
N VAL A 202 5.15 7.49 -20.29
CA VAL A 202 4.07 6.72 -20.91
C VAL A 202 4.61 6.12 -22.21
N SER A 203 5.28 5.00 -22.10
CA SER A 203 5.52 4.12 -23.23
C SER A 203 4.59 2.91 -23.16
N ALA A 204 3.79 2.76 -24.20
CA ALA A 204 3.03 1.59 -24.60
C ALA A 204 1.61 1.44 -24.03
N ILE A 205 0.67 1.91 -24.81
CA ILE A 205 -0.62 1.26 -24.99
C ILE A 205 -0.31 -0.06 -25.71
N ALA A 206 -0.51 -1.19 -25.06
CA ALA A 206 -0.48 -2.47 -25.75
C ALA A 206 -1.78 -2.61 -26.55
N THR A 207 -1.64 -2.64 -27.86
CA THR A 207 -2.68 -3.04 -28.82
C THR A 207 -3.02 -4.50 -28.70
#